data_ca65a9694a74a6738d0fedadcef6068b
#
_entry.id   ca65a9694a74a6738d0fedadcef6068b
#
_cell.length_a   1.000
_cell.length_b   1.000
_cell.length_c   1.000
_cell.angle_alpha   90.00
_cell.angle_beta   90.00
_cell.angle_gamma   90.00
#
_symmetry.space_group_name_H-M   'P 1'
#
loop_
_entity.id
_entity.type
_entity.pdbx_description
1 polymer ?
#
loop_
_entity_poly.entity_id
_entity_poly.type
_entity_poly.pdbx_seq_one_letter_code
_entity_poly.pdbx_strand_id
1 'polypeptide(L)'
;MNLLSGQKEKAEMDADTASLVADQDQHPLFNPQERLMIERVLNLNQRSVSSIMTSRHDIERINLSAPEEEIRSLVEKNQHTRLVVTGGKDNEDLLGVVHVIDLLQQSLRQEPLDLQALVRQPLVFPEGLPLLSALEQFRQARTHFAFVVDEFGSVEGIVTLSDVMETIAGNLPNEVEEIDARHDIQHHQDGSWTVNGHMPLEDLVQYVPLPLDDKREYHTVAGLLMEYLQHVPQVGETIEIDGYTLRTLQVDSHRVQKVQIVPPVKQDELDYEV
;
A
#
# COMPACT_ATOMS: atom_id res chain seq x y z
N MET A 1 0.64 -16.73 -43.76
CA MET A 1 -0.74 -16.20 -43.85
C MET A 1 -1.50 -16.39 -42.54
N ASN A 2 -0.83 -16.63 -41.41
CA ASN A 2 -1.48 -16.92 -40.11
C ASN A 2 -1.18 -15.90 -38.97
N LEU A 3 -0.42 -14.84 -39.23
CA LEU A 3 -0.13 -13.82 -38.22
C LEU A 3 -1.15 -12.67 -38.14
N LEU A 4 -1.91 -12.47 -39.25
CA LEU A 4 -2.92 -11.42 -39.32
C LEU A 4 -4.30 -11.85 -38.76
N SER A 5 -4.59 -13.14 -38.69
CA SER A 5 -5.84 -13.65 -38.10
C SER A 5 -5.83 -13.59 -36.58
N GLY A 6 -4.70 -13.87 -35.94
CA GLY A 6 -4.57 -13.81 -34.46
C GLY A 6 -4.63 -12.40 -33.89
N GLN A 7 -4.17 -11.40 -34.67
CA GLN A 7 -4.30 -9.99 -34.23
C GLN A 7 -5.74 -9.46 -34.40
N LYS A 8 -6.48 -9.98 -35.35
CA LYS A 8 -7.87 -9.58 -35.58
C LYS A 8 -8.81 -10.21 -34.55
N GLU A 9 -8.61 -11.50 -34.22
CA GLU A 9 -9.35 -12.17 -33.14
C GLU A 9 -9.06 -11.54 -31.76
N LYS A 10 -7.81 -11.13 -31.50
CA LYS A 10 -7.45 -10.46 -30.25
C LYS A 10 -8.06 -9.06 -30.15
N ALA A 11 -8.10 -8.30 -31.24
CA ALA A 11 -8.72 -6.98 -31.29
C ALA A 11 -10.27 -7.04 -31.21
N GLU A 12 -10.90 -8.09 -31.74
CA GLU A 12 -12.33 -8.33 -31.59
C GLU A 12 -12.70 -8.78 -30.18
N MET A 13 -11.87 -9.60 -29.51
CA MET A 13 -12.08 -10.03 -28.13
C MET A 13 -11.85 -8.88 -27.12
N ASP A 14 -10.91 -7.97 -27.41
CA ASP A 14 -10.67 -6.76 -26.60
C ASP A 14 -11.83 -5.75 -26.77
N ALA A 15 -12.43 -5.66 -27.96
CA ALA A 15 -13.58 -4.80 -28.24
C ALA A 15 -14.88 -5.35 -27.62
N ASP A 16 -15.09 -6.67 -27.63
CA ASP A 16 -16.25 -7.32 -27.00
C ASP A 16 -16.20 -7.23 -25.48
N THR A 17 -15.02 -7.40 -24.86
CA THR A 17 -14.86 -7.23 -23.41
C THR A 17 -14.99 -5.76 -22.97
N ALA A 18 -14.48 -4.81 -23.74
CA ALA A 18 -14.68 -3.39 -23.49
C ALA A 18 -16.16 -2.98 -23.68
N SER A 19 -16.88 -3.59 -24.64
CA SER A 19 -18.31 -3.38 -24.87
C SER A 19 -19.16 -3.93 -23.71
N LEU A 20 -18.78 -5.06 -23.11
CA LEU A 20 -19.48 -5.64 -21.94
C LEU A 20 -19.38 -4.75 -20.69
N VAL A 21 -18.36 -3.91 -20.60
CA VAL A 21 -18.18 -2.95 -19.49
C VAL A 21 -18.89 -1.61 -19.78
N ALA A 22 -19.00 -1.21 -21.06
CA ALA A 22 -19.51 0.10 -21.46
C ALA A 22 -21.05 0.17 -21.69
N ASP A 23 -21.75 -0.96 -21.93
CA ASP A 23 -23.14 -0.96 -22.42
C ASP A 23 -24.19 -1.18 -21.32
N GLN A 24 -24.04 -0.58 -20.11
CA GLN A 24 -24.88 -0.93 -18.96
C GLN A 24 -25.59 0.23 -18.25
N ASP A 25 -26.11 1.18 -19.01
CA ASP A 25 -26.96 2.25 -18.42
C ASP A 25 -28.36 1.76 -17.97
N GLN A 26 -28.75 0.50 -18.23
CA GLN A 26 -30.09 0.03 -17.92
C GLN A 26 -30.19 -1.08 -16.85
N HIS A 27 -29.16 -1.89 -16.61
CA HIS A 27 -29.05 -2.83 -15.49
C HIS A 27 -27.57 -3.15 -15.22
N PRO A 28 -26.92 -2.56 -14.25
CA PRO A 28 -25.52 -2.83 -13.98
C PRO A 28 -25.34 -4.27 -13.45
N LEU A 29 -24.77 -5.17 -14.28
CA LEU A 29 -24.37 -6.52 -13.85
C LEU A 29 -23.29 -6.48 -12.77
N PHE A 30 -22.56 -5.36 -12.66
CA PHE A 30 -21.49 -5.16 -11.71
C PHE A 30 -21.67 -3.84 -10.96
N ASN A 31 -21.34 -3.84 -9.68
CA ASN A 31 -21.26 -2.61 -8.90
C ASN A 31 -20.03 -1.74 -9.34
N PRO A 32 -19.94 -0.46 -8.95
CA PRO A 32 -18.84 0.40 -9.37
C PRO A 32 -17.45 -0.11 -9.01
N GLN A 33 -17.29 -0.77 -7.84
CA GLN A 33 -16.02 -1.35 -7.41
C GLN A 33 -15.63 -2.57 -8.25
N GLU A 34 -16.58 -3.45 -8.55
CA GLU A 34 -16.34 -4.61 -9.41
C GLU A 34 -15.92 -4.19 -10.81
N ARG A 35 -16.55 -3.15 -11.39
CA ARG A 35 -16.17 -2.58 -12.69
C ARG A 35 -14.74 -2.06 -12.68
N LEU A 36 -14.38 -1.30 -11.64
CA LEU A 36 -13.04 -0.74 -11.50
C LEU A 36 -11.99 -1.85 -11.38
N MET A 37 -12.28 -2.92 -10.64
CA MET A 37 -11.38 -4.08 -10.54
C MET A 37 -11.23 -4.78 -11.89
N ILE A 38 -12.32 -5.00 -12.63
CA ILE A 38 -12.27 -5.60 -13.97
C ILE A 38 -11.44 -4.75 -14.91
N GLU A 39 -11.66 -3.44 -14.93
CA GLU A 39 -10.90 -2.50 -15.74
C GLU A 39 -9.40 -2.54 -15.39
N ARG A 40 -9.04 -2.57 -14.11
CA ARG A 40 -7.66 -2.68 -13.65
C ARG A 40 -7.02 -4.00 -14.09
N VAL A 41 -7.76 -5.11 -14.03
CA VAL A 41 -7.27 -6.43 -14.50
C VAL A 41 -7.01 -6.41 -16.01
N LEU A 42 -7.92 -5.83 -16.80
CA LEU A 42 -7.75 -5.71 -18.26
C LEU A 42 -6.54 -4.85 -18.62
N ASN A 43 -6.23 -3.84 -17.81
CA ASN A 43 -5.10 -2.93 -18.01
C ASN A 43 -3.75 -3.46 -17.51
N LEU A 44 -3.69 -4.60 -16.78
CA LEU A 44 -2.43 -5.16 -16.26
C LEU A 44 -1.39 -5.44 -17.36
N ASN A 45 -1.83 -5.80 -18.54
CA ASN A 45 -0.93 -6.09 -19.66
C ASN A 45 -0.32 -4.83 -20.30
N GLN A 46 -0.90 -3.66 -20.04
CA GLN A 46 -0.43 -2.37 -20.55
C GLN A 46 0.53 -1.65 -19.57
N ARG A 47 0.57 -2.10 -18.32
CA ARG A 47 1.44 -1.55 -17.26
C ARG A 47 2.67 -2.43 -17.06
N SER A 48 3.83 -1.81 -16.87
CA SER A 48 5.09 -2.50 -16.57
C SER A 48 5.39 -2.50 -15.07
N VAL A 49 6.28 -3.39 -14.66
CA VAL A 49 6.75 -3.47 -13.27
C VAL A 49 7.43 -2.18 -12.81
N SER A 50 8.08 -1.44 -13.71
CA SER A 50 8.68 -0.13 -13.39
C SER A 50 7.66 0.91 -12.94
N SER A 51 6.38 0.76 -13.34
CA SER A 51 5.31 1.70 -12.94
C SER A 51 4.85 1.56 -11.49
N ILE A 52 5.24 0.47 -10.81
CA ILE A 52 4.82 0.15 -9.44
C ILE A 52 5.97 -0.24 -8.51
N MET A 53 7.19 -0.34 -9.02
CA MET A 53 8.34 -0.75 -8.21
C MET A 53 8.69 0.29 -7.15
N THR A 54 9.22 -0.18 -6.04
CA THR A 54 9.94 0.67 -5.09
C THR A 54 11.33 0.94 -5.64
N SER A 55 11.66 2.24 -5.81
CA SER A 55 12.96 2.65 -6.32
C SER A 55 14.11 2.15 -5.44
N ARG A 56 15.26 1.86 -6.06
CA ARG A 56 16.48 1.44 -5.34
C ARG A 56 16.90 2.41 -4.22
N HIS A 57 16.55 3.68 -4.31
CA HIS A 57 16.90 4.69 -3.30
C HIS A 57 16.03 4.60 -2.04
N ASP A 58 14.82 4.05 -2.18
CA ASP A 58 13.83 3.95 -1.12
C ASP A 58 13.83 2.56 -0.44
N ILE A 59 14.71 1.64 -0.91
CA ILE A 59 14.80 0.29 -0.36
C ILE A 59 15.54 0.30 0.97
N GLU A 60 14.96 -0.25 2.01
CA GLU A 60 15.67 -0.57 3.25
C GLU A 60 16.66 -1.71 3.03
N ARG A 61 17.91 -1.47 3.41
CA ARG A 61 19.04 -2.36 3.13
C ARG A 61 19.82 -2.67 4.38
N ILE A 62 20.41 -3.87 4.38
CA ILE A 62 21.34 -4.30 5.41
C ILE A 62 22.65 -4.74 4.75
N ASN A 63 23.78 -4.24 5.25
CA ASN A 63 25.08 -4.68 4.75
C ASN A 63 25.41 -6.09 5.27
N LEU A 64 25.91 -6.97 4.41
CA LEU A 64 26.34 -8.31 4.77
C LEU A 64 27.37 -8.33 5.91
N SER A 65 28.21 -7.28 5.99
CA SER A 65 29.26 -7.11 7.00
C SER A 65 28.80 -6.30 8.20
N ALA A 66 27.51 -5.99 8.34
CA ALA A 66 26.99 -5.22 9.46
C ALA A 66 27.21 -5.97 10.79
N PRO A 67 27.59 -5.26 11.87
CA PRO A 67 27.67 -5.84 13.20
C PRO A 67 26.31 -6.41 13.65
N GLU A 68 26.33 -7.47 14.43
CA GLU A 68 25.11 -8.14 14.92
C GLU A 68 24.16 -7.19 15.65
N GLU A 69 24.70 -6.22 16.41
CA GLU A 69 23.89 -5.22 17.12
C GLU A 69 23.13 -4.29 16.14
N GLU A 70 23.75 -3.93 15.02
CA GLU A 70 23.11 -3.13 13.97
C GLU A 70 21.99 -3.92 13.29
N ILE A 71 22.24 -5.21 13.00
CA ILE A 71 21.23 -6.12 12.45
C ILE A 71 20.03 -6.21 13.39
N ARG A 72 20.27 -6.42 14.68
CA ARG A 72 19.20 -6.51 15.69
C ARG A 72 18.41 -5.22 15.78
N SER A 73 19.09 -4.06 15.86
CA SER A 73 18.42 -2.75 15.92
C SER A 73 17.58 -2.47 14.66
N LEU A 74 18.06 -2.90 13.50
CA LEU A 74 17.34 -2.73 12.24
C LEU A 74 16.11 -3.64 12.21
N VAL A 75 16.24 -4.91 12.64
CA VAL A 75 15.11 -5.85 12.72
C VAL A 75 14.05 -5.40 13.71
N GLU A 76 14.43 -4.80 14.84
CA GLU A 76 13.48 -4.27 15.83
C GLU A 76 12.67 -3.08 15.32
N LYS A 77 13.27 -2.25 14.48
CA LYS A 77 12.62 -1.04 13.93
C LYS A 77 11.93 -1.30 12.59
N ASN A 78 12.29 -2.40 11.93
CA ASN A 78 11.82 -2.71 10.59
C ASN A 78 10.37 -3.17 10.60
N GLN A 79 9.62 -2.65 9.66
CA GLN A 79 8.21 -2.99 9.43
C GLN A 79 8.00 -3.98 8.28
N HIS A 80 9.08 -4.38 7.60
CA HIS A 80 9.00 -5.26 6.43
C HIS A 80 9.31 -6.71 6.79
N THR A 81 8.70 -7.64 6.10
CA THR A 81 8.95 -9.09 6.28
C THR A 81 10.24 -9.56 5.62
N ARG A 82 10.83 -8.73 4.75
CA ARG A 82 12.07 -8.99 4.02
C ARG A 82 12.95 -7.76 4.00
N LEU A 83 14.26 -7.99 4.10
CA LEU A 83 15.29 -6.97 3.97
C LEU A 83 16.19 -7.29 2.80
N VAL A 84 16.57 -6.28 2.03
CA VAL A 84 17.54 -6.42 0.96
C VAL A 84 18.94 -6.44 1.55
N VAL A 85 19.74 -7.42 1.17
CA VAL A 85 21.13 -7.57 1.62
C VAL A 85 22.07 -6.99 0.56
N THR A 86 22.94 -6.11 1.02
CA THR A 86 23.97 -5.50 0.17
C THR A 86 25.37 -5.99 0.54
N GLY A 87 26.27 -5.94 -0.45
CA GLY A 87 27.70 -6.21 -0.26
C GLY A 87 28.55 -4.99 -0.55
N GLY A 88 29.88 -5.17 -0.33
CA GLY A 88 30.86 -4.13 -0.64
C GLY A 88 30.88 -2.96 0.35
N LYS A 89 31.82 -2.04 0.13
CA LYS A 89 32.02 -0.86 1.01
C LYS A 89 30.95 0.21 0.82
N ASP A 90 30.37 0.29 -0.37
CA ASP A 90 29.46 1.38 -0.76
C ASP A 90 27.99 0.95 -0.76
N ASN A 91 27.66 -0.27 -0.28
CA ASN A 91 26.30 -0.82 -0.26
C ASN A 91 25.58 -0.82 -1.63
N GLU A 92 26.32 -0.83 -2.72
CA GLU A 92 25.76 -0.76 -4.07
C GLU A 92 25.41 -2.13 -4.65
N ASP A 93 26.14 -3.18 -4.24
CA ASP A 93 25.92 -4.53 -4.73
C ASP A 93 24.75 -5.18 -4.00
N LEU A 94 23.62 -5.35 -4.66
CA LEU A 94 22.46 -6.07 -4.11
C LEU A 94 22.70 -7.57 -4.23
N LEU A 95 22.95 -8.24 -3.09
CA LEU A 95 23.29 -9.66 -3.04
C LEU A 95 22.08 -10.58 -3.01
N GLY A 96 20.94 -10.09 -2.53
CA GLY A 96 19.72 -10.87 -2.40
C GLY A 96 18.82 -10.33 -1.29
N VAL A 97 17.98 -11.19 -0.75
CA VAL A 97 17.05 -10.84 0.32
C VAL A 97 17.15 -11.82 1.47
N VAL A 98 16.90 -11.35 2.68
CA VAL A 98 16.75 -12.16 3.89
C VAL A 98 15.34 -12.00 4.45
N HIS A 99 14.75 -13.08 4.95
CA HIS A 99 13.49 -13.02 5.66
C HIS A 99 13.75 -12.64 7.13
N VAL A 100 13.08 -11.62 7.63
CA VAL A 100 13.19 -11.17 9.02
C VAL A 100 12.88 -12.29 10.01
N ILE A 101 11.94 -13.17 9.68
CA ILE A 101 11.61 -14.33 10.52
C ILE A 101 12.79 -15.31 10.69
N ASP A 102 13.63 -15.47 9.66
CA ASP A 102 14.80 -16.36 9.73
C ASP A 102 15.85 -15.76 10.70
N LEU A 103 16.04 -14.42 10.66
CA LEU A 103 16.91 -13.70 11.62
C LEU A 103 16.40 -13.79 13.05
N LEU A 104 15.10 -13.63 13.25
CA LEU A 104 14.47 -13.78 14.55
C LEU A 104 14.62 -15.19 15.10
N GLN A 105 14.49 -16.23 14.26
CA GLN A 105 14.67 -17.62 14.67
C GLN A 105 16.11 -17.90 15.12
N GLN A 106 17.12 -17.40 14.41
CA GLN A 106 18.53 -17.53 14.85
C GLN A 106 18.74 -16.79 16.19
N SER A 107 18.22 -15.57 16.30
CA SER A 107 18.32 -14.79 17.54
C SER A 107 17.70 -15.49 18.75
N LEU A 108 16.51 -16.09 18.58
CA LEU A 108 15.81 -16.83 19.65
C LEU A 108 16.55 -18.11 20.07
N ARG A 109 17.28 -18.74 19.15
CA ARG A 109 18.11 -19.92 19.43
C ARG A 109 19.45 -19.55 20.08
N GLN A 110 19.75 -18.25 20.25
CA GLN A 110 21.05 -17.75 20.68
C GLN A 110 22.21 -18.19 19.77
N GLU A 111 21.91 -18.42 18.51
CA GLU A 111 22.89 -18.68 17.46
C GLU A 111 23.48 -17.36 16.94
N PRO A 112 24.74 -17.33 16.49
CA PRO A 112 25.29 -16.15 15.81
C PRO A 112 24.46 -15.83 14.57
N LEU A 113 24.19 -14.53 14.32
CA LEU A 113 23.46 -14.11 13.13
C LEU A 113 24.35 -14.26 11.88
N ASP A 114 24.03 -15.22 11.03
CA ASP A 114 24.72 -15.49 9.76
C ASP A 114 23.86 -15.04 8.58
N LEU A 115 23.99 -13.76 8.22
CA LEU A 115 23.29 -13.18 7.06
C LEU A 115 23.63 -13.94 5.77
N GLN A 116 24.90 -14.35 5.57
CA GLN A 116 25.33 -15.00 4.35
C GLN A 116 24.63 -16.33 4.12
N ALA A 117 24.40 -17.09 5.18
CA ALA A 117 23.68 -18.36 5.11
C ALA A 117 22.16 -18.16 4.85
N LEU A 118 21.62 -17.01 5.20
CA LEU A 118 20.19 -16.71 5.08
C LEU A 118 19.82 -15.97 3.79
N VAL A 119 20.79 -15.40 3.08
CA VAL A 119 20.52 -14.69 1.81
C VAL A 119 19.91 -15.63 0.78
N ARG A 120 18.80 -15.23 0.22
CA ARG A 120 18.10 -15.91 -0.87
C ARG A 120 18.11 -15.05 -2.12
N GLN A 121 18.24 -15.68 -3.27
CA GLN A 121 18.15 -14.99 -4.56
C GLN A 121 16.67 -14.77 -4.91
N PRO A 122 16.22 -13.53 -5.12
CA PRO A 122 14.87 -13.25 -5.59
C PRO A 122 14.76 -13.52 -7.10
N LEU A 123 13.53 -13.44 -7.64
CA LEU A 123 13.35 -13.33 -9.09
C LEU A 123 13.97 -12.03 -9.59
N VAL A 124 14.28 -12.00 -10.89
CA VAL A 124 14.76 -10.80 -11.57
C VAL A 124 13.84 -10.51 -12.74
N PHE A 125 13.28 -9.31 -12.75
CA PHE A 125 12.35 -8.84 -13.78
C PHE A 125 12.97 -7.69 -14.57
N PRO A 126 12.92 -7.70 -15.90
CA PRO A 126 13.20 -6.50 -16.68
C PRO A 126 12.18 -5.40 -16.34
N GLU A 127 12.60 -4.13 -16.31
CA GLU A 127 11.72 -3.00 -15.97
C GLU A 127 10.48 -2.88 -16.87
N GLY A 128 10.60 -3.28 -18.15
CA GLY A 128 9.51 -3.30 -19.12
C GLY A 128 8.58 -4.51 -19.02
N LEU A 129 8.77 -5.44 -18.06
CA LEU A 129 7.93 -6.63 -17.93
C LEU A 129 6.48 -6.22 -17.61
N PRO A 130 5.46 -6.69 -18.40
CA PRO A 130 4.06 -6.46 -18.09
C PRO A 130 3.66 -7.04 -16.73
N LEU A 131 2.78 -6.34 -15.98
CA LEU A 131 2.34 -6.79 -14.66
C LEU A 131 1.66 -8.15 -14.67
N LEU A 132 0.91 -8.47 -15.72
CA LEU A 132 0.29 -9.78 -15.88
C LEU A 132 1.35 -10.90 -15.94
N SER A 133 2.43 -10.67 -16.70
CA SER A 133 3.55 -11.62 -16.79
C SER A 133 4.33 -11.74 -15.47
N ALA A 134 4.48 -10.63 -14.74
CA ALA A 134 5.08 -10.65 -13.41
C ALA A 134 4.25 -11.49 -12.42
N LEU A 135 2.93 -11.32 -12.43
CA LEU A 135 2.00 -12.11 -11.61
C LEU A 135 2.10 -13.61 -11.91
N GLU A 136 2.18 -13.99 -13.19
CA GLU A 136 2.35 -15.39 -13.61
C GLU A 136 3.68 -15.97 -13.12
N GLN A 137 4.78 -15.21 -13.24
CA GLN A 137 6.10 -15.64 -12.79
C GLN A 137 6.16 -15.78 -11.26
N PHE A 138 5.59 -14.87 -10.49
CA PHE A 138 5.45 -15.01 -9.04
C PHE A 138 4.72 -16.29 -8.67
N ARG A 139 3.60 -16.57 -9.33
CA ARG A 139 2.80 -17.79 -9.10
C ARG A 139 3.58 -19.07 -9.43
N GLN A 140 4.28 -19.11 -10.56
CA GLN A 140 5.05 -20.27 -11.00
C GLN A 140 6.24 -20.56 -10.07
N ALA A 141 6.97 -19.51 -9.70
CA ALA A 141 8.14 -19.61 -8.82
C ALA A 141 7.77 -19.76 -7.33
N ARG A 142 6.50 -19.58 -6.96
CA ARG A 142 6.01 -19.58 -5.57
C ARG A 142 6.81 -18.62 -4.69
N THR A 143 7.13 -17.46 -5.22
CA THR A 143 7.82 -16.39 -4.51
C THR A 143 7.01 -15.10 -4.61
N HIS A 144 7.32 -14.13 -3.76
CA HIS A 144 6.54 -12.89 -3.65
C HIS A 144 7.43 -11.66 -3.80
N PHE A 145 8.68 -11.84 -4.25
CA PHE A 145 9.66 -10.75 -4.27
C PHE A 145 10.56 -10.88 -5.50
N ALA A 146 10.81 -9.77 -6.19
CA ALA A 146 11.69 -9.69 -7.34
C ALA A 146 12.51 -8.40 -7.34
N PHE A 147 13.75 -8.48 -7.85
CA PHE A 147 14.50 -7.31 -8.29
C PHE A 147 14.02 -6.87 -9.66
N VAL A 148 13.99 -5.57 -9.89
CA VAL A 148 13.73 -4.97 -11.20
C VAL A 148 15.04 -4.44 -11.75
N VAL A 149 15.39 -4.83 -12.99
CA VAL A 149 16.65 -4.49 -13.61
C VAL A 149 16.46 -3.74 -14.92
N ASP A 150 17.43 -2.86 -15.23
CA ASP A 150 17.56 -2.20 -16.53
C ASP A 150 18.13 -3.14 -17.61
N GLU A 151 18.37 -2.62 -18.81
CA GLU A 151 18.92 -3.36 -19.95
C GLU A 151 20.37 -3.79 -19.74
N PHE A 152 21.07 -3.20 -18.79
CA PHE A 152 22.48 -3.50 -18.44
C PHE A 152 22.57 -4.49 -17.27
N GLY A 153 21.44 -4.85 -16.67
CA GLY A 153 21.38 -5.73 -15.51
C GLY A 153 21.58 -5.02 -14.17
N SER A 154 21.58 -3.67 -14.16
CA SER A 154 21.63 -2.90 -12.92
C SER A 154 20.27 -2.95 -12.22
N VAL A 155 20.26 -3.14 -10.91
CA VAL A 155 19.02 -3.16 -10.15
C VAL A 155 18.52 -1.73 -9.94
N GLU A 156 17.35 -1.43 -10.49
CA GLU A 156 16.66 -0.14 -10.41
C GLU A 156 15.64 -0.08 -9.26
N GLY A 157 15.17 -1.25 -8.80
CA GLY A 157 14.18 -1.30 -7.75
C GLY A 157 13.79 -2.72 -7.35
N ILE A 158 12.73 -2.81 -6.57
CA ILE A 158 12.11 -4.06 -6.16
C ILE A 158 10.61 -4.01 -6.45
N VAL A 159 10.03 -5.16 -6.66
CA VAL A 159 8.57 -5.32 -6.77
C VAL A 159 8.15 -6.58 -6.03
N THR A 160 7.01 -6.49 -5.35
CA THR A 160 6.40 -7.61 -4.63
C THR A 160 5.10 -8.07 -5.29
N LEU A 161 4.64 -9.27 -4.93
CA LEU A 161 3.32 -9.74 -5.33
C LEU A 161 2.21 -8.82 -4.78
N SER A 162 2.40 -8.27 -3.57
CA SER A 162 1.46 -7.32 -2.96
C SER A 162 1.29 -6.06 -3.81
N ASP A 163 2.38 -5.50 -4.36
CA ASP A 163 2.31 -4.32 -5.23
C ASP A 163 1.49 -4.60 -6.50
N VAL A 164 1.65 -5.80 -7.09
CA VAL A 164 0.84 -6.22 -8.24
C VAL A 164 -0.62 -6.40 -7.85
N MET A 165 -0.91 -7.01 -6.71
CA MET A 165 -2.28 -7.20 -6.22
C MET A 165 -2.94 -5.88 -5.86
N GLU A 166 -2.20 -4.91 -5.32
CA GLU A 166 -2.70 -3.57 -5.01
C GLU A 166 -3.13 -2.81 -6.28
N THR A 167 -2.47 -3.03 -7.42
CA THR A 167 -2.93 -2.44 -8.68
C THR A 167 -4.30 -2.94 -9.13
N ILE A 168 -4.71 -4.12 -8.69
CA ILE A 168 -6.01 -4.73 -9.01
C ILE A 168 -7.07 -4.32 -7.98
N ALA A 169 -6.80 -4.60 -6.73
CA ALA A 169 -7.75 -4.45 -5.62
C ALA A 169 -7.85 -3.00 -5.10
N GLY A 170 -6.85 -2.17 -5.35
CA GLY A 170 -6.67 -0.88 -4.67
C GLY A 170 -5.85 -1.07 -3.41
N ASN A 171 -5.85 -0.10 -2.51
CA ASN A 171 -5.11 -0.20 -1.25
C ASN A 171 -5.50 -1.48 -0.52
N LEU A 172 -4.54 -2.41 -0.44
CA LEU A 172 -4.66 -3.60 0.39
C LEU A 172 -4.08 -3.25 1.76
N PRO A 173 -4.71 -3.67 2.87
CA PRO A 173 -4.07 -3.56 4.17
C PRO A 173 -2.74 -4.33 4.13
N ASN A 174 -1.65 -3.66 4.46
CA ASN A 174 -0.37 -4.32 4.60
C ASN A 174 -0.35 -5.13 5.91
N GLU A 175 0.44 -6.23 5.99
CA GLU A 175 0.58 -7.01 7.23
C GLU A 175 1.01 -6.13 8.43
N VAL A 176 1.68 -5.01 8.16
CA VAL A 176 2.06 -3.99 9.14
C VAL A 176 0.85 -3.15 9.55
N GLU A 177 -0.04 -2.83 8.61
CA GLU A 177 -1.28 -2.11 8.88
C GLU A 177 -2.26 -2.95 9.70
N GLU A 178 -2.25 -4.30 9.59
CA GLU A 178 -3.03 -5.16 10.48
C GLU A 178 -2.58 -5.11 11.95
N ILE A 179 -1.29 -4.88 12.20
CA ILE A 179 -0.78 -4.66 13.56
C ILE A 179 -1.17 -3.25 14.04
N ASP A 180 -1.14 -2.26 13.16
CA ASP A 180 -1.57 -0.90 13.41
C ASP A 180 -3.11 -0.74 13.35
N ALA A 181 -3.85 -1.57 12.62
CA ALA A 181 -5.31 -1.52 12.51
C ALA A 181 -6.02 -1.66 13.88
N ARG A 182 -5.36 -2.32 14.86
CA ARG A 182 -5.82 -2.30 16.26
C ARG A 182 -5.64 -0.93 16.94
N HIS A 183 -4.88 -0.01 16.30
CA HIS A 183 -4.60 1.34 16.79
C HIS A 183 -5.06 2.42 15.81
N ASP A 184 -5.82 2.04 14.76
CA ASP A 184 -6.33 2.99 13.75
C ASP A 184 -7.27 4.03 14.34
N ILE A 185 -7.85 3.75 15.51
CA ILE A 185 -8.67 4.68 16.26
C ILE A 185 -8.27 4.64 17.74
N GLN A 186 -7.92 5.79 18.29
CA GLN A 186 -7.65 6.00 19.71
C GLN A 186 -8.64 7.00 20.27
N HIS A 187 -9.44 6.57 21.24
CA HIS A 187 -10.34 7.45 21.98
C HIS A 187 -9.58 8.08 23.17
N HIS A 188 -9.60 9.40 23.27
CA HIS A 188 -8.92 10.15 24.31
C HIS A 188 -9.87 10.51 25.46
N GLN A 189 -9.29 10.83 26.65
CA GLN A 189 -10.06 11.20 27.83
C GLN A 189 -10.86 12.51 27.69
N ASP A 190 -10.45 13.37 26.74
CA ASP A 190 -11.14 14.62 26.38
C ASP A 190 -12.33 14.40 25.42
N GLY A 191 -12.63 13.14 25.09
CA GLY A 191 -13.69 12.76 24.15
C GLY A 191 -13.31 12.86 22.68
N SER A 192 -12.08 13.27 22.35
CA SER A 192 -11.59 13.28 20.97
C SER A 192 -11.11 11.90 20.54
N TRP A 193 -10.98 11.70 19.23
CA TRP A 193 -10.38 10.52 18.62
C TRP A 193 -9.16 10.89 17.79
N THR A 194 -8.15 10.05 17.78
CA THR A 194 -7.08 10.08 16.77
C THR A 194 -7.27 8.88 15.86
N VAL A 195 -7.32 9.12 14.54
CA VAL A 195 -7.54 8.09 13.52
C VAL A 195 -6.48 8.18 12.42
N ASN A 196 -6.22 7.06 11.74
CA ASN A 196 -5.36 7.05 10.58
C ASN A 196 -6.07 7.66 9.36
N GLY A 197 -5.31 8.40 8.53
CA GLY A 197 -5.87 9.05 7.34
C GLY A 197 -6.43 8.07 6.30
N HIS A 198 -5.90 6.86 6.24
CA HIS A 198 -6.36 5.81 5.32
C HIS A 198 -7.55 5.00 5.84
N MET A 199 -7.97 5.23 7.10
CA MET A 199 -9.12 4.52 7.69
C MET A 199 -10.36 4.68 6.81
N PRO A 200 -11.05 3.57 6.45
CA PRO A 200 -12.30 3.63 5.72
C PRO A 200 -13.37 4.37 6.51
N LEU A 201 -14.16 5.20 5.84
CA LEU A 201 -15.22 5.97 6.50
C LEU A 201 -16.35 5.07 7.03
N GLU A 202 -16.57 3.92 6.39
CA GLU A 202 -17.52 2.90 6.84
C GLU A 202 -17.13 2.31 8.21
N ASP A 203 -15.84 2.20 8.49
CA ASP A 203 -15.32 1.74 9.77
C ASP A 203 -15.33 2.87 10.81
N LEU A 204 -14.97 4.09 10.40
CA LEU A 204 -14.97 5.27 11.26
C LEU A 204 -16.35 5.52 11.87
N VAL A 205 -17.43 5.44 11.09
CA VAL A 205 -18.80 5.72 11.56
C VAL A 205 -19.31 4.73 12.61
N GLN A 206 -18.66 3.59 12.77
CA GLN A 206 -18.97 2.65 13.86
C GLN A 206 -18.54 3.19 15.23
N TYR A 207 -17.58 4.10 15.27
CA TYR A 207 -17.01 4.69 16.49
C TYR A 207 -17.37 6.16 16.66
N VAL A 208 -17.41 6.89 15.55
CA VAL A 208 -17.68 8.33 15.51
C VAL A 208 -18.93 8.55 14.65
N PRO A 209 -20.07 8.97 15.22
CA PRO A 209 -21.32 9.16 14.47
C PRO A 209 -21.24 10.41 13.58
N LEU A 210 -20.32 10.38 12.60
CA LEU A 210 -20.10 11.45 11.64
C LEU A 210 -21.17 11.34 10.53
N PRO A 211 -21.95 12.39 10.24
CA PRO A 211 -22.89 12.38 9.13
C PRO A 211 -22.14 12.46 7.81
N LEU A 212 -22.20 11.41 7.03
CA LEU A 212 -21.57 11.30 5.72
C LEU A 212 -22.61 11.28 4.61
N ASP A 213 -22.31 11.91 3.47
CA ASP A 213 -23.19 11.84 2.30
C ASP A 213 -23.09 10.44 1.66
N ASP A 214 -24.25 9.84 1.35
CA ASP A 214 -24.36 8.53 0.70
C ASP A 214 -23.81 8.55 -0.76
N LYS A 215 -23.74 9.74 -1.39
CA LYS A 215 -23.28 9.91 -2.78
C LYS A 215 -21.83 10.35 -2.88
N ARG A 216 -21.06 10.27 -1.79
CA ARG A 216 -19.65 10.68 -1.75
C ARG A 216 -18.78 9.86 -2.71
N GLU A 217 -17.81 10.52 -3.35
CA GLU A 217 -16.80 9.89 -4.20
C GLU A 217 -15.52 9.49 -3.44
N TYR A 218 -15.43 9.82 -2.16
CA TYR A 218 -14.30 9.51 -1.27
C TYR A 218 -14.69 8.43 -0.26
N HIS A 219 -13.71 7.59 0.11
CA HIS A 219 -13.93 6.42 0.96
C HIS A 219 -13.08 6.39 2.22
N THR A 220 -12.12 7.31 2.39
CA THR A 220 -11.21 7.36 3.53
C THR A 220 -11.26 8.71 4.24
N VAL A 221 -10.76 8.76 5.48
CA VAL A 221 -10.63 10.00 6.26
C VAL A 221 -9.79 11.04 5.53
N ALA A 222 -8.67 10.63 4.92
CA ALA A 222 -7.84 11.51 4.10
C ALA A 222 -8.60 12.04 2.88
N GLY A 223 -9.36 11.17 2.21
CA GLY A 223 -10.20 11.55 1.07
C GLY A 223 -11.27 12.59 1.46
N LEU A 224 -11.89 12.42 2.63
CA LEU A 224 -12.84 13.38 3.19
C LEU A 224 -12.19 14.74 3.39
N LEU A 225 -11.01 14.80 4.01
CA LEU A 225 -10.28 16.07 4.21
C LEU A 225 -9.90 16.73 2.88
N MET A 226 -9.42 15.94 1.91
CA MET A 226 -9.05 16.45 0.58
C MET A 226 -10.25 17.01 -0.18
N GLU A 227 -11.42 16.38 -0.08
CA GLU A 227 -12.66 16.87 -0.69
C GLU A 227 -13.08 18.21 -0.15
N TYR A 228 -13.04 18.39 1.17
CA TYR A 228 -13.42 19.67 1.79
C TYR A 228 -12.38 20.78 1.59
N LEU A 229 -11.09 20.44 1.63
CA LEU A 229 -10.00 21.43 1.47
C LEU A 229 -9.64 21.72 0.02
N GLN A 230 -10.01 20.82 -0.91
CA GLN A 230 -9.67 20.89 -2.35
C GLN A 230 -8.15 20.89 -2.64
N HIS A 231 -7.35 20.43 -1.68
CA HIS A 231 -5.90 20.24 -1.81
C HIS A 231 -5.42 19.18 -0.81
N VAL A 232 -4.15 18.76 -0.93
CA VAL A 232 -3.53 17.86 0.06
C VAL A 232 -3.38 18.60 1.38
N PRO A 233 -3.99 18.11 2.48
CA PRO A 233 -3.99 18.79 3.77
C PRO A 233 -2.58 18.98 4.33
N GLN A 234 -2.35 20.11 5.00
CA GLN A 234 -1.14 20.37 5.78
C GLN A 234 -1.40 20.11 7.27
N VAL A 235 -0.32 19.88 8.02
CA VAL A 235 -0.41 19.70 9.48
C VAL A 235 -1.04 20.94 10.12
N GLY A 236 -2.07 20.71 10.93
CA GLY A 236 -2.82 21.74 11.62
C GLY A 236 -4.07 22.26 10.90
N GLU A 237 -4.25 21.95 9.61
CA GLU A 237 -5.48 22.31 8.89
C GLU A 237 -6.68 21.55 9.42
N THR A 238 -7.83 22.22 9.42
CA THR A 238 -9.09 21.73 10.00
C THR A 238 -10.24 21.87 9.04
N ILE A 239 -11.18 20.93 9.13
CA ILE A 239 -12.52 21.03 8.54
C ILE A 239 -13.57 20.86 9.64
N GLU A 240 -14.76 21.39 9.42
CA GLU A 240 -15.91 21.21 10.31
C GLU A 240 -17.04 20.49 9.58
N ILE A 241 -17.57 19.44 10.19
CA ILE A 241 -18.68 18.66 9.65
C ILE A 241 -19.68 18.41 10.79
N ASP A 242 -20.85 19.00 10.73
CA ASP A 242 -21.93 18.85 11.70
C ASP A 242 -21.49 19.02 13.17
N GLY A 243 -20.64 20.03 13.40
CA GLY A 243 -20.08 20.35 14.72
C GLY A 243 -18.86 19.51 15.11
N TYR A 244 -18.49 18.48 14.35
CA TYR A 244 -17.22 17.79 14.51
C TYR A 244 -16.09 18.58 13.85
N THR A 245 -14.97 18.73 14.56
CA THR A 245 -13.75 19.33 14.00
C THR A 245 -12.76 18.23 13.69
N LEU A 246 -12.38 18.07 12.42
CA LEU A 246 -11.33 17.16 11.98
C LEU A 246 -10.05 17.98 11.74
N ARG A 247 -8.98 17.64 12.44
CA ARG A 247 -7.68 18.31 12.35
C ARG A 247 -6.60 17.37 11.86
N THR A 248 -5.86 17.76 10.86
CA THR A 248 -4.69 17.02 10.36
C THR A 248 -3.55 17.10 11.39
N LEU A 249 -3.13 15.98 11.96
CA LEU A 249 -2.04 15.89 12.93
C LEU A 249 -0.69 15.58 12.27
N GLN A 250 -0.69 14.72 11.27
CA GLN A 250 0.54 14.26 10.63
C GLN A 250 0.32 14.03 9.14
N VAL A 251 1.29 14.48 8.34
CA VAL A 251 1.35 14.27 6.89
C VAL A 251 2.75 13.77 6.55
N ASP A 252 2.83 12.76 5.69
CA ASP A 252 4.06 12.24 5.15
C ASP A 252 3.99 12.20 3.63
N SER A 253 5.01 12.74 2.95
CA SER A 253 5.23 12.68 1.49
C SER A 253 3.98 12.98 0.61
N HIS A 254 3.00 13.75 1.06
CA HIS A 254 1.70 14.05 0.44
C HIS A 254 0.55 13.12 0.88
N ARG A 255 0.74 12.31 1.92
CA ARG A 255 -0.32 11.47 2.49
C ARG A 255 -0.64 11.90 3.91
N VAL A 256 -1.92 12.05 4.22
CA VAL A 256 -2.39 12.28 5.59
C VAL A 256 -2.25 10.99 6.38
N GLN A 257 -1.43 11.02 7.42
CA GLN A 257 -1.17 9.86 8.28
C GLN A 257 -2.11 9.83 9.48
N LYS A 258 -2.26 10.96 10.18
CA LYS A 258 -3.09 11.03 11.40
C LYS A 258 -4.00 12.24 11.40
N VAL A 259 -5.23 12.01 11.86
CA VAL A 259 -6.29 13.02 11.98
C VAL A 259 -6.87 12.94 13.38
N GLN A 260 -7.02 14.08 14.03
CA GLN A 260 -7.79 14.22 15.26
C GLN A 260 -9.24 14.59 14.92
N ILE A 261 -10.19 13.93 15.56
CA ILE A 261 -11.62 14.22 15.45
C ILE A 261 -12.11 14.67 16.83
N VAL A 262 -12.60 15.89 16.91
CA VAL A 262 -13.14 16.49 18.13
C VAL A 262 -14.66 16.55 17.99
N PRO A 263 -15.44 15.97 18.93
CA PRO A 263 -16.89 16.02 18.88
C PRO A 263 -17.42 17.44 19.17
N PRO A 264 -18.66 17.71 18.75
CA PRO A 264 -19.34 18.94 19.18
C PRO A 264 -19.48 19.00 20.69
N VAL A 265 -19.26 20.18 21.26
CA VAL A 265 -19.47 20.41 22.71
C VAL A 265 -20.96 20.21 23.01
N LYS A 266 -21.30 19.23 23.87
CA LYS A 266 -22.65 19.09 24.36
C LYS A 266 -23.06 20.32 25.16
N GLN A 267 -24.12 20.98 24.75
CA GLN A 267 -24.67 22.19 25.42
C GLN A 267 -25.35 21.90 26.78
N ASP A 268 -25.27 20.67 27.31
CA ASP A 268 -26.02 20.25 28.50
C ASP A 268 -25.39 20.62 29.86
N GLU A 269 -24.30 21.41 29.92
CA GLU A 269 -23.69 21.80 31.20
C GLU A 269 -23.89 23.31 31.58
N LEU A 270 -24.71 24.07 30.86
CA LEU A 270 -24.90 25.50 31.17
C LEU A 270 -26.21 25.85 31.89
N ASP A 271 -27.03 24.89 32.31
CA ASP A 271 -28.34 25.16 32.92
C ASP A 271 -28.49 24.82 34.40
N TYR A 272 -27.41 24.71 35.17
CA TYR A 272 -27.51 24.62 36.65
C TYR A 272 -26.57 25.56 37.38
N GLU A 273 -26.79 26.87 37.21
CA GLU A 273 -26.48 27.89 38.22
C GLU A 273 -27.46 29.07 38.09
N VAL A 274 -28.58 28.94 38.80
CA VAL A 274 -29.39 30.08 39.32
C VAL A 274 -29.84 29.75 40.72
#